data_a117ae1f254b07f132a1ab4117c85ad9
#
_entry.id   a117ae1f254b07f132a1ab4117c85ad9
#
_cell.length_a   1.000
_cell.length_b   1.000
_cell.length_c   1.000
_cell.angle_alpha   90.00
_cell.angle_beta   90.00
_cell.angle_gamma   90.00
#
_symmetry.space_group_name_H-M   'P 1'
#
loop_
_entity.id
_entity.type
_entity.pdbx_description
1 polymer ?
#
loop_
_entity_poly.entity_id
_entity_poly.type
_entity_poly.pdbx_seq_one_letter_code
_entity_poly.pdbx_strand_id
1 'polypeptide(L)'
;MIQILVSACLTGENCKWDGGNNRNEALLDFMERMKGKAEFHPVCPEQLGGLSTPRPASEVRENDGVVVNTEDRNVTAEFLLGADLALREAKKYGCTIAILKEKSPSCGCSGIYNG
;
A
#
# COMPACT_ATOMS: atom_id res chain seq x y z
N MET A 1 9.41 21.45 -2.53
CA MET A 1 9.49 20.17 -3.24
C MET A 1 8.18 19.41 -3.09
N ILE A 2 7.70 18.77 -4.14
CA ILE A 2 6.46 17.99 -4.10
C ILE A 2 6.68 16.72 -3.28
N GLN A 3 5.81 16.43 -2.33
CA GLN A 3 5.88 15.25 -1.50
C GLN A 3 4.87 14.22 -1.98
N ILE A 4 5.31 13.02 -2.32
CA ILE A 4 4.49 11.98 -2.94
C ILE A 4 4.55 10.70 -2.11
N LEU A 5 3.40 10.20 -1.68
CA LEU A 5 3.27 8.90 -1.05
C LEU A 5 3.19 7.84 -2.16
N VAL A 6 3.87 6.72 -1.99
CA VAL A 6 3.88 5.67 -3.01
C VAL A 6 3.79 4.29 -2.37
N SER A 7 3.06 3.38 -3.02
CA SER A 7 3.03 1.98 -2.58
C SER A 7 4.43 1.37 -2.70
N ALA A 8 4.98 0.90 -1.59
CA ALA A 8 6.35 0.41 -1.52
C ALA A 8 6.64 -0.74 -2.48
N CYS A 9 5.66 -1.63 -2.72
CA CYS A 9 5.85 -2.74 -3.64
C CYS A 9 6.12 -2.28 -5.09
N LEU A 10 5.61 -1.10 -5.48
CA LEU A 10 5.83 -0.55 -6.82
C LEU A 10 7.27 -0.07 -7.02
N THR A 11 7.98 0.24 -5.94
CA THR A 11 9.39 0.66 -6.00
C THR A 11 10.36 -0.50 -5.97
N GLY A 12 9.86 -1.72 -5.87
CA GLY A 12 10.67 -2.94 -5.83
C GLY A 12 10.92 -3.50 -4.44
N GLU A 13 10.30 -2.94 -3.41
CA GLU A 13 10.39 -3.52 -2.06
C GLU A 13 9.58 -4.82 -1.99
N ASN A 14 10.15 -5.83 -1.34
CA ASN A 14 9.55 -7.16 -1.23
C ASN A 14 8.54 -7.18 -0.09
N CYS A 15 7.50 -6.38 -0.21
CA CYS A 15 6.45 -6.23 0.82
C CYS A 15 5.09 -6.75 0.39
N LYS A 16 5.01 -7.36 -0.79
CA LYS A 16 3.80 -8.00 -1.28
C LYS A 16 3.46 -9.22 -0.41
N TRP A 17 2.19 -9.67 -0.42
CA TRP A 17 1.73 -10.77 0.43
C TRP A 17 2.56 -12.05 0.29
N ASP A 18 3.09 -12.34 -0.90
CA ASP A 18 3.91 -13.53 -1.17
C ASP A 18 5.41 -13.33 -0.94
N GLY A 19 5.81 -12.17 -0.41
CA GLY A 19 7.22 -11.81 -0.24
C GLY A 19 7.87 -11.25 -1.50
N GLY A 20 7.11 -11.03 -2.54
CA GLY A 20 7.58 -10.41 -3.78
C GLY A 20 7.32 -8.92 -3.83
N ASN A 21 7.29 -8.38 -5.04
CA ASN A 21 7.05 -6.97 -5.29
C ASN A 21 6.25 -6.78 -6.58
N ASN A 22 5.83 -5.55 -6.82
CA ASN A 22 5.15 -5.13 -8.04
C ASN A 22 5.96 -4.04 -8.73
N ARG A 23 7.28 -4.19 -8.78
CA ARG A 23 8.19 -3.20 -9.37
C ARG A 23 7.65 -2.67 -10.70
N ASN A 24 7.55 -1.36 -10.79
CA ASN A 24 7.01 -0.69 -11.97
C ASN A 24 8.09 0.20 -12.57
N GLU A 25 8.57 -0.15 -13.76
CA GLU A 25 9.66 0.56 -14.41
C GLU A 25 9.25 1.99 -14.81
N ALA A 26 8.01 2.20 -15.23
CA ALA A 26 7.53 3.53 -15.58
C ALA A 26 7.53 4.45 -14.35
N LEU A 27 7.16 3.93 -13.19
CA LEU A 27 7.22 4.68 -11.93
C LEU A 27 8.66 5.02 -11.58
N LEU A 28 9.57 4.06 -11.67
CA LEU A 28 10.98 4.27 -11.35
C LEU A 28 11.61 5.32 -12.28
N ASP A 29 11.28 5.29 -13.57
CA ASP A 29 11.71 6.31 -14.53
C ASP A 29 11.17 7.69 -14.16
N PHE A 30 9.90 7.76 -13.76
CA PHE A 30 9.28 8.99 -13.31
C PHE A 30 9.97 9.55 -12.07
N MET A 31 10.26 8.69 -11.09
CA MET A 31 10.98 9.08 -9.88
C MET A 31 12.35 9.68 -10.21
N GLU A 32 13.07 9.04 -11.13
CA GLU A 32 14.39 9.54 -11.56
C GLU A 32 14.26 10.91 -12.25
N ARG A 33 13.27 11.09 -13.11
CA ARG A 33 13.04 12.37 -13.79
C ARG A 33 12.63 13.48 -12.83
N MET A 34 11.99 13.13 -11.72
CA MET A 34 11.54 14.09 -10.71
C MET A 34 12.58 14.37 -9.64
N LYS A 35 13.77 13.81 -9.76
CA LYS A 35 14.86 14.02 -8.82
C LYS A 35 15.16 15.52 -8.68
N GLY A 36 15.18 16.00 -7.44
CA GLY A 36 15.33 17.42 -7.14
C GLY A 36 14.05 18.24 -7.21
N LYS A 37 12.93 17.65 -7.68
CA LYS A 37 11.62 18.33 -7.79
C LYS A 37 10.58 17.70 -6.89
N ALA A 38 10.70 16.41 -6.57
CA ALA A 38 9.80 15.68 -5.72
C ALA A 38 10.55 14.71 -4.81
N GLU A 39 9.96 14.44 -3.66
CA GLU A 39 10.41 13.38 -2.76
C GLU A 39 9.33 12.30 -2.68
N PHE A 40 9.76 11.06 -2.67
CA PHE A 40 8.86 9.90 -2.67
C PHE A 40 8.96 9.16 -1.34
N HIS A 41 7.81 8.86 -0.74
CA HIS A 41 7.72 8.20 0.56
C HIS A 41 7.02 6.84 0.40
N PRO A 42 7.79 5.74 0.33
CA PRO A 42 7.20 4.41 0.16
C PRO A 42 6.51 3.94 1.44
N VAL A 43 5.33 3.35 1.30
CA VAL A 43 4.60 2.74 2.40
C VAL A 43 3.99 1.43 1.96
N CYS A 44 3.87 0.49 2.90
CA CYS A 44 3.05 -0.70 2.76
C CYS A 44 2.09 -0.73 3.93
N PRO A 45 0.82 -0.34 3.75
CA PRO A 45 -0.14 -0.29 4.86
C PRO A 45 -0.31 -1.63 5.57
N GLU A 46 -0.22 -2.75 4.86
CA GLU A 46 -0.36 -4.07 5.50
C GLU A 46 0.80 -4.35 6.47
N GLN A 47 2.04 -4.01 6.09
CA GLN A 47 3.17 -4.12 7.01
C GLN A 47 3.07 -3.14 8.17
N LEU A 48 2.66 -1.90 7.91
CA LEU A 48 2.43 -0.91 8.96
C LEU A 48 1.38 -1.37 9.97
N GLY A 49 0.37 -2.10 9.50
CA GLY A 49 -0.67 -2.65 10.35
C GLY A 49 -0.24 -3.88 11.15
N GLY A 50 0.99 -4.32 11.00
CA GLY A 50 1.54 -5.44 11.76
C GLY A 50 1.45 -6.80 11.09
N LEU A 51 1.06 -6.85 9.81
CA LEU A 51 1.03 -8.10 9.07
C LEU A 51 2.44 -8.50 8.60
N SER A 52 2.75 -9.79 8.70
CA SER A 52 4.06 -10.32 8.29
C SER A 52 4.21 -10.34 6.76
N THR A 53 5.43 -10.50 6.29
CA THR A 53 5.74 -10.74 4.89
C THR A 53 6.66 -11.96 4.80
N PRO A 54 6.30 -13.05 4.12
CA PRO A 54 5.01 -13.26 3.44
C PRO A 54 3.84 -13.45 4.41
N ARG A 55 2.63 -13.36 3.88
CA ARG A 55 1.38 -13.50 4.63
C ARG A 55 0.28 -14.04 3.71
N PRO A 56 -0.80 -14.63 4.25
CA PRO A 56 -1.94 -15.02 3.42
C PRO A 56 -2.54 -13.80 2.73
N ALA A 57 -2.97 -13.98 1.48
CA ALA A 57 -3.66 -12.95 0.73
C ALA A 57 -5.00 -12.62 1.41
N SER A 58 -5.44 -11.38 1.29
CA SER A 58 -6.66 -10.88 1.94
C SER A 58 -7.62 -10.27 0.94
N GLU A 59 -8.91 -10.31 1.28
CA GLU A 59 -9.99 -9.71 0.49
C GLU A 59 -10.92 -8.92 1.40
N VAL A 60 -11.46 -7.82 0.88
CA VAL A 60 -12.50 -7.06 1.56
C VAL A 60 -13.85 -7.65 1.20
N ARG A 61 -14.62 -8.08 2.19
CA ARG A 61 -15.98 -8.62 1.94
C ARG A 61 -16.93 -7.49 1.53
N GLU A 62 -17.65 -7.74 0.46
CA GLU A 62 -18.51 -6.74 -0.17
C GLU A 62 -19.66 -6.29 0.74
N ASN A 63 -20.24 -7.21 1.51
CA ASN A 63 -21.46 -6.94 2.26
C ASN A 63 -21.22 -6.20 3.59
N ASP A 64 -20.05 -6.33 4.22
CA ASP A 64 -19.80 -5.74 5.54
C ASP A 64 -18.45 -5.02 5.67
N GLY A 65 -17.63 -5.03 4.62
CA GLY A 65 -16.34 -4.38 4.62
C GLY A 65 -15.29 -5.06 5.49
N VAL A 66 -15.57 -6.23 6.03
CA VAL A 66 -14.61 -7.00 6.83
C VAL A 66 -13.52 -7.55 5.94
N VAL A 67 -12.26 -7.45 6.37
CA VAL A 67 -11.12 -7.99 5.64
C VAL A 67 -10.78 -9.36 6.19
N VAL A 68 -10.81 -10.37 5.32
CA VAL A 68 -10.55 -11.76 5.68
C VAL A 68 -9.44 -12.30 4.80
N ASN A 69 -8.50 -13.02 5.38
CA ASN A 69 -7.44 -13.66 4.60
C ASN A 69 -7.84 -15.06 4.13
N THR A 70 -6.99 -15.69 3.33
CA THR A 70 -7.26 -17.02 2.77
C THR A 70 -7.28 -18.13 3.81
N GLU A 71 -6.88 -17.86 5.04
CA GLU A 71 -6.97 -18.77 6.17
C GLU A 71 -8.17 -18.47 7.07
N ASP A 72 -9.15 -17.74 6.56
CA ASP A 72 -10.38 -17.33 7.25
C ASP A 72 -10.14 -16.47 8.50
N ARG A 73 -8.97 -15.85 8.61
CA ARG A 73 -8.68 -14.94 9.71
C ARG A 73 -9.20 -13.55 9.38
N ASN A 74 -9.90 -12.94 10.34
CA ASN A 74 -10.30 -11.55 10.24
C ASN A 74 -9.10 -10.64 10.53
N VAL A 75 -8.65 -9.89 9.54
CA VAL A 75 -7.51 -8.98 9.64
C VAL A 75 -7.91 -7.51 9.48
N THR A 76 -9.19 -7.22 9.69
CA THR A 76 -9.74 -5.87 9.55
C THR A 76 -9.00 -4.86 10.43
N ALA A 77 -8.72 -5.21 11.69
CA ALA A 77 -8.02 -4.32 12.62
C ALA A 77 -6.63 -3.94 12.10
N GLU A 78 -5.90 -4.91 11.56
CA GLU A 78 -4.57 -4.67 10.99
C GLU A 78 -4.64 -3.76 9.75
N PHE A 79 -5.64 -3.97 8.89
CA PHE A 79 -5.84 -3.11 7.72
C PHE A 79 -6.22 -1.68 8.12
N LEU A 80 -7.09 -1.52 9.12
CA LEU A 80 -7.47 -0.19 9.61
C LEU A 80 -6.29 0.53 10.26
N LEU A 81 -5.51 -0.18 11.06
CA LEU A 81 -4.31 0.38 11.66
C LEU A 81 -3.30 0.80 10.58
N GLY A 82 -3.09 -0.06 9.60
CA GLY A 82 -2.17 0.24 8.49
C GLY A 82 -2.59 1.46 7.70
N ALA A 83 -3.89 1.60 7.43
CA ALA A 83 -4.42 2.77 6.74
C ALA A 83 -4.21 4.05 7.56
N ASP A 84 -4.45 4.00 8.86
CA ASP A 84 -4.23 5.15 9.76
C ASP A 84 -2.75 5.54 9.78
N LEU A 85 -1.86 4.57 9.93
CA LEU A 85 -0.42 4.84 9.96
C LEU A 85 0.10 5.37 8.62
N ALA A 86 -0.41 4.85 7.50
CA ALA A 86 -0.05 5.37 6.18
C ALA A 86 -0.50 6.84 6.02
N LEU A 87 -1.70 7.16 6.50
CA LEU A 87 -2.21 8.54 6.48
C LEU A 87 -1.35 9.45 7.35
N ARG A 88 -0.92 8.98 8.51
CA ARG A 88 -0.02 9.73 9.39
C ARG A 88 1.32 10.01 8.73
N GLU A 89 1.88 9.05 8.00
CA GLU A 89 3.10 9.24 7.22
C GLU A 89 2.89 10.32 6.15
N ALA A 90 1.77 10.26 5.43
CA ALA A 90 1.45 11.27 4.41
C ALA A 90 1.37 12.67 5.01
N LYS A 91 0.72 12.80 6.16
CA LYS A 91 0.60 14.09 6.85
C LYS A 91 1.94 14.58 7.39
N LYS A 92 2.75 13.68 7.93
CA LYS A 92 4.08 14.00 8.49
C LYS A 92 4.98 14.63 7.43
N TYR A 93 4.94 14.12 6.22
CA TYR A 93 5.79 14.61 5.12
C TYR A 93 5.08 15.63 4.22
N GLY A 94 3.84 15.99 4.53
CA GLY A 94 3.07 16.94 3.73
C GLY A 94 2.77 16.44 2.32
N CYS A 95 2.51 15.14 2.17
CA CYS A 95 2.22 14.55 0.87
C CYS A 95 0.90 15.10 0.31
N THR A 96 0.95 15.57 -0.94
CA THR A 96 -0.22 16.08 -1.66
C THR A 96 -0.66 15.13 -2.78
N ILE A 97 0.16 14.14 -3.11
CA ILE A 97 -0.09 13.17 -4.17
C ILE A 97 0.20 11.77 -3.60
N ALA A 98 -0.59 10.79 -4.02
CA ALA A 98 -0.35 9.39 -3.69
C ALA A 98 -0.42 8.54 -4.96
N ILE A 99 0.60 7.71 -5.17
CA ILE A 99 0.65 6.74 -6.26
C ILE A 99 0.54 5.36 -5.64
N LEU A 100 -0.61 4.71 -5.79
CA LEU A 100 -0.94 3.50 -5.07
C LEU A 100 -1.11 2.32 -6.03
N LYS A 101 -0.80 1.12 -5.53
CA LYS A 101 -1.01 -0.12 -6.28
C LYS A 101 -2.50 -0.37 -6.42
N GLU A 102 -2.96 -0.43 -7.66
CA GLU A 102 -4.35 -0.73 -7.98
C GLU A 102 -4.72 -2.17 -7.59
N LYS A 103 -5.97 -2.39 -7.25
CA LYS A 103 -6.52 -3.69 -6.86
C LYS A 103 -5.87 -4.30 -5.62
N SER A 104 -5.20 -3.49 -4.81
CA SER A 104 -4.74 -3.90 -3.49
C SER A 104 -5.86 -3.66 -2.47
N PRO A 105 -6.11 -4.58 -1.53
CA PRO A 105 -7.12 -4.34 -0.49
C PRO A 105 -6.77 -3.19 0.44
N SER A 106 -5.49 -2.80 0.53
CA SER A 106 -5.05 -1.70 1.40
C SER A 106 -4.72 -0.42 0.66
N CYS A 107 -4.30 -0.49 -0.60
CA CYS A 107 -3.82 0.66 -1.37
C CYS A 107 -4.76 1.05 -2.51
N GLY A 108 -5.56 0.13 -3.03
CA GLY A 108 -6.41 0.40 -4.17
C GLY A 108 -7.53 1.38 -3.84
N CYS A 109 -7.69 2.42 -4.63
CA CYS A 109 -8.75 3.41 -4.47
C CYS A 109 -9.92 3.18 -5.43
N SER A 110 -9.67 2.36 -6.47
CA SER A 110 -10.71 1.97 -7.42
C SER A 110 -10.48 0.55 -7.88
N GLY A 111 -11.10 -0.40 -7.79
CA GLY A 111 -10.79 -1.78 -8.13
C GLY A 111 -10.24 -2.55 -6.96
N ILE A 112 -10.67 -2.17 -5.76
CA ILE A 112 -10.41 -2.97 -4.58
C ILE A 112 -11.13 -4.30 -4.74
N TYR A 113 -10.46 -5.41 -4.41
CA TYR A 113 -11.08 -6.73 -4.44
C TYR A 113 -12.13 -6.85 -3.35
N ASN A 114 -13.33 -7.20 -3.75
CA ASN A 114 -14.43 -7.46 -2.85
C ASN A 114 -14.84 -8.92 -3.00
N GLY A 115 -14.29 -9.73 -2.16
CA GLY A 115 -14.64 -11.14 -2.05
C GLY A 115 -14.38 -12.00 -3.28
#